data_0dfba33cd613155a0a54594092800a28
#
_entry.id   0dfba33cd613155a0a54594092800a28
#
_cell.length_a   1.000
_cell.length_b   1.000
_cell.length_c   1.000
_cell.angle_alpha   90.00
_cell.angle_beta   90.00
_cell.angle_gamma   90.00
#
_symmetry.space_group_name_H-M   'P 1'
#
loop_
_entity.id
_entity.type
_entity.pdbx_description
1 polymer ?
#
loop_
_entity_poly.entity_id
_entity_poly.type
_entity_poly.pdbx_seq_one_letter_code
_entity_poly.pdbx_strand_id
1 'polypeptide(L)'
;MKKYSIEILCFLFVTTLSTANATDIYVSPSGSDTNSGQANEPLASLSAAQQQARLHMGQEAVTVHVANGIYYLPKTLIFTPEDSGTEQYPVLYKADKEGSAILSGGSKLNLSWKPYKNGIFQAETPADLIIDQVFIDGTNQRMARYPNYDTTKKTEPYQGFAADAFSKERAASWSDPTDGYIHAMHRSSWGGYHYKITGKNPTGEVTYEGGWQNNRKSGMHKDYRMVENVFEELDASGEWFHDANASILYYMPAEGVDLAKASVEVVRLRHLVEFQGSEETPVRFISLQGFTVRHAARTFMDCKEPLLRSDWAIYRGGAFLLTGTENIRILDCEFDQVGGNAIFVNNYNRHTLVKGCHIHDCGASGVCFVGDPDAVRNPLFEYGQKNDLVTIDRTPGPKTENYPANGIVEDCLIHGIGRVERQPAGVMLDMASGITIRDCSIYDCARAGINIGDGAWGGHLIERCDVFDTVLETHDHGSFNSWGRDRYWRPDHLSASQEAVDDDPNLPFLDAVKTTVIRDSRWRCDHGWDIDLDDGSSNYDIYNNLLLNSGLKLREGFRRHAWNNVAPYGRLHPHVWFQRSKDQVTGNIFAEAHAP
;
A
#
# COMPACT_ATOMS: atom_id res chain seq x y z
N MET A 1 -77.37 -0.83 18.66
CA MET A 1 -76.28 -1.11 17.71
C MET A 1 -76.03 0.15 16.89
N LYS A 2 -74.98 0.90 17.25
CA LYS A 2 -74.53 2.09 16.49
C LYS A 2 -73.45 1.66 15.54
N LYS A 3 -73.67 1.83 14.24
CA LYS A 3 -72.64 1.65 13.21
C LYS A 3 -71.72 2.85 13.18
N TYR A 4 -70.43 2.66 13.35
CA TYR A 4 -69.40 3.66 13.09
C TYR A 4 -68.85 3.38 11.68
N SER A 5 -69.01 4.35 10.77
CA SER A 5 -68.37 4.35 9.47
C SER A 5 -66.97 4.95 9.64
N ILE A 6 -65.94 4.22 9.29
CA ILE A 6 -64.54 4.69 9.21
C ILE A 6 -64.33 5.17 7.78
N GLU A 7 -64.23 6.46 7.57
CA GLU A 7 -63.73 7.03 6.32
C GLU A 7 -62.19 6.92 6.28
N ILE A 8 -61.68 6.08 5.38
CA ILE A 8 -60.26 6.00 5.07
C ILE A 8 -59.92 7.10 4.09
N LEU A 9 -59.26 8.16 4.59
CA LEU A 9 -58.69 9.23 3.76
C LEU A 9 -57.36 8.75 3.18
N CYS A 10 -57.37 8.28 1.92
CA CYS A 10 -56.16 7.99 1.16
C CYS A 10 -55.48 9.30 0.76
N PHE A 11 -54.39 9.65 1.48
CA PHE A 11 -53.44 10.65 0.99
C PHE A 11 -52.61 10.04 -0.14
N LEU A 12 -52.89 10.39 -1.38
CA LEU A 12 -51.97 10.20 -2.50
C LEU A 12 -50.76 11.14 -2.29
N PHE A 13 -49.67 10.60 -1.80
CA PHE A 13 -48.36 11.25 -1.95
C PHE A 13 -47.99 11.15 -3.44
N VAL A 14 -48.21 12.19 -4.20
CA VAL A 14 -47.58 12.39 -5.51
C VAL A 14 -46.12 12.75 -5.21
N THR A 15 -45.26 11.75 -5.15
CA THR A 15 -43.82 11.96 -5.26
C THR A 15 -43.56 12.42 -6.70
N THR A 16 -43.39 13.71 -6.88
CA THR A 16 -42.74 14.22 -8.09
C THR A 16 -41.33 13.67 -8.08
N LEU A 17 -41.08 12.63 -8.88
CA LEU A 17 -39.73 12.29 -9.28
C LEU A 17 -39.20 13.50 -10.05
N SER A 18 -38.49 14.38 -9.35
CA SER A 18 -37.61 15.34 -9.98
C SER A 18 -36.54 14.49 -10.69
N THR A 19 -36.57 14.46 -12.02
CA THR A 19 -35.44 14.00 -12.80
C THR A 19 -34.31 14.93 -12.45
N ALA A 20 -33.40 14.46 -11.56
CA ALA A 20 -32.18 15.22 -11.29
C ALA A 20 -31.49 15.41 -12.65
N ASN A 21 -31.28 16.66 -13.03
CA ASN A 21 -30.47 16.97 -14.19
C ASN A 21 -29.08 16.36 -13.94
N ALA A 22 -28.52 15.72 -14.93
CA ALA A 22 -27.15 15.16 -14.88
C ALA A 22 -26.39 15.71 -16.09
N THR A 23 -25.17 16.15 -15.84
CA THR A 23 -24.26 16.61 -16.90
C THR A 23 -23.29 15.51 -17.26
N ASP A 24 -23.22 15.16 -18.54
CA ASP A 24 -22.24 14.25 -19.11
C ASP A 24 -21.15 15.02 -19.83
N ILE A 25 -19.89 14.74 -19.51
CA ILE A 25 -18.68 15.31 -20.13
C ILE A 25 -17.87 14.16 -20.71
N TYR A 26 -17.40 14.31 -21.94
CA TYR A 26 -16.70 13.26 -22.66
C TYR A 26 -15.23 13.62 -22.89
N VAL A 27 -14.35 12.64 -22.65
CA VAL A 27 -12.90 12.74 -22.84
C VAL A 27 -12.43 11.63 -23.75
N SER A 28 -11.58 11.95 -24.72
CA SER A 28 -10.99 10.98 -25.66
C SER A 28 -9.56 11.37 -26.01
N PRO A 29 -8.63 10.41 -26.20
CA PRO A 29 -7.27 10.73 -26.69
C PRO A 29 -7.24 11.42 -28.06
N SER A 30 -8.30 11.29 -28.84
CA SER A 30 -8.49 11.96 -30.13
C SER A 30 -9.28 13.27 -30.04
N GLY A 31 -9.64 13.71 -28.83
CA GLY A 31 -10.36 14.96 -28.58
C GLY A 31 -9.48 16.21 -28.65
N SER A 32 -10.06 17.33 -28.25
CA SER A 32 -9.34 18.60 -28.09
C SER A 32 -9.87 19.35 -26.87
N ASP A 33 -9.00 19.93 -26.06
CA ASP A 33 -9.42 20.71 -24.87
C ASP A 33 -10.09 22.05 -25.23
N THR A 34 -10.19 22.36 -26.52
CA THR A 34 -11.01 23.47 -27.05
C THR A 34 -12.42 23.07 -27.44
N ASN A 35 -12.75 21.77 -27.37
CA ASN A 35 -14.05 21.24 -27.69
C ASN A 35 -15.08 21.50 -26.55
N SER A 36 -16.36 21.25 -26.85
CA SER A 36 -17.46 21.47 -25.90
C SER A 36 -17.56 20.41 -24.80
N GLY A 37 -16.84 19.29 -24.89
CA GLY A 37 -16.97 18.16 -23.98
C GLY A 37 -18.21 17.30 -24.20
N GLN A 38 -18.95 17.51 -25.29
CA GLN A 38 -20.05 16.64 -25.67
C GLN A 38 -19.55 15.37 -26.39
N ALA A 39 -20.40 14.35 -26.51
CA ALA A 39 -20.03 13.04 -27.06
C ALA A 39 -19.42 13.11 -28.49
N ASN A 40 -19.88 14.03 -29.30
CA ASN A 40 -19.36 14.26 -30.66
C ASN A 40 -18.18 15.25 -30.72
N GLU A 41 -17.89 15.95 -29.63
CA GLU A 41 -16.81 16.93 -29.50
C GLU A 41 -16.11 16.73 -28.13
N PRO A 42 -15.45 15.56 -27.88
CA PRO A 42 -14.85 15.24 -26.60
C PRO A 42 -13.62 16.12 -26.32
N LEU A 43 -13.35 16.32 -25.03
CA LEU A 43 -12.10 16.92 -24.55
C LEU A 43 -10.93 15.94 -24.74
N ALA A 44 -9.69 16.43 -24.74
CA ALA A 44 -8.48 15.60 -24.83
C ALA A 44 -7.97 15.16 -23.46
N SER A 45 -8.18 15.95 -22.43
CA SER A 45 -7.57 15.73 -21.12
C SER A 45 -8.58 15.67 -19.96
N LEU A 46 -8.24 14.87 -18.93
CA LEU A 46 -9.02 14.86 -17.69
C LEU A 46 -8.97 16.21 -16.96
N SER A 47 -7.87 16.97 -17.11
CA SER A 47 -7.76 18.30 -16.51
C SER A 47 -8.76 19.30 -17.11
N ALA A 48 -9.00 19.23 -18.42
CA ALA A 48 -10.04 20.06 -19.06
C ALA A 48 -11.44 19.62 -18.63
N ALA A 49 -11.68 18.31 -18.55
CA ALA A 49 -12.93 17.78 -18.04
C ALA A 49 -13.21 18.19 -16.60
N GLN A 50 -12.19 18.19 -15.74
CA GLN A 50 -12.28 18.66 -14.36
C GLN A 50 -12.70 20.13 -14.30
N GLN A 51 -12.07 20.99 -15.10
CA GLN A 51 -12.42 22.41 -15.16
C GLN A 51 -13.86 22.62 -15.62
N GLN A 52 -14.31 21.86 -16.61
CA GLN A 52 -15.69 21.92 -17.06
C GLN A 52 -16.67 21.38 -16.02
N ALA A 53 -16.35 20.27 -15.35
CA ALA A 53 -17.15 19.70 -14.29
C ALA A 53 -17.40 20.69 -13.14
N ARG A 54 -16.39 21.50 -12.76
CA ARG A 54 -16.51 22.55 -11.71
C ARG A 54 -17.65 23.53 -11.94
N LEU A 55 -18.07 23.74 -13.19
CA LEU A 55 -19.18 24.67 -13.51
C LEU A 55 -20.55 24.15 -13.04
N HIS A 56 -20.64 22.84 -12.73
CA HIS A 56 -21.88 22.14 -12.38
C HIS A 56 -21.92 21.64 -10.94
N MET A 57 -20.81 21.78 -10.18
CA MET A 57 -20.70 21.24 -8.82
C MET A 57 -21.78 21.74 -7.88
N GLY A 58 -22.40 20.82 -7.14
CA GLY A 58 -23.46 21.12 -6.16
C GLY A 58 -24.81 21.50 -6.76
N GLN A 59 -24.96 21.58 -8.09
CA GLN A 59 -26.19 21.94 -8.80
C GLN A 59 -26.83 20.72 -9.47
N GLU A 60 -26.02 19.82 -9.99
CA GLU A 60 -26.43 18.59 -10.67
C GLU A 60 -25.36 17.51 -10.55
N ALA A 61 -25.71 16.25 -10.76
CA ALA A 61 -24.74 15.16 -10.82
C ALA A 61 -23.90 15.30 -12.08
N VAL A 62 -22.60 15.02 -11.97
CA VAL A 62 -21.67 15.09 -13.11
C VAL A 62 -21.09 13.73 -13.39
N THR A 63 -21.12 13.29 -14.66
CA THR A 63 -20.41 12.11 -15.13
C THR A 63 -19.39 12.49 -16.19
N VAL A 64 -18.12 12.20 -15.94
CA VAL A 64 -17.04 12.32 -16.92
C VAL A 64 -16.80 10.94 -17.54
N HIS A 65 -17.17 10.80 -18.81
CA HIS A 65 -16.98 9.59 -19.61
C HIS A 65 -15.60 9.62 -20.27
N VAL A 66 -14.77 8.63 -19.97
CA VAL A 66 -13.40 8.56 -20.45
C VAL A 66 -13.24 7.41 -21.45
N ALA A 67 -13.06 7.76 -22.71
CA ALA A 67 -12.95 6.79 -23.80
C ALA A 67 -11.68 5.94 -23.68
N ASN A 68 -11.69 4.79 -24.38
CA ASN A 68 -10.55 3.88 -24.41
C ASN A 68 -9.28 4.57 -24.89
N GLY A 69 -8.13 4.29 -24.25
CA GLY A 69 -6.84 4.75 -24.67
C GLY A 69 -5.89 5.08 -23.50
N ILE A 70 -4.68 5.52 -23.82
CA ILE A 70 -3.68 5.88 -22.83
C ILE A 70 -3.68 7.40 -22.65
N TYR A 71 -3.87 7.83 -21.41
CA TYR A 71 -3.83 9.23 -21.00
C TYR A 71 -2.52 9.47 -20.22
N TYR A 72 -1.49 9.93 -20.92
CA TYR A 72 -0.24 10.35 -20.31
C TYR A 72 -0.46 11.66 -19.56
N LEU A 73 -0.45 11.59 -18.25
CA LEU A 73 -0.65 12.77 -17.40
C LEU A 73 0.62 13.63 -17.41
N PRO A 74 0.57 14.89 -17.88
CA PRO A 74 1.75 15.76 -17.86
C PRO A 74 2.12 16.20 -16.43
N LYS A 75 1.17 16.13 -15.51
CA LYS A 75 1.30 16.38 -14.08
C LYS A 75 0.20 15.62 -13.33
N THR A 76 0.35 15.45 -12.04
CA THR A 76 -0.66 14.89 -11.15
C THR A 76 -2.01 15.59 -11.33
N LEU A 77 -3.09 14.80 -11.46
CA LEU A 77 -4.46 15.29 -11.46
C LEU A 77 -4.87 15.54 -9.99
N ILE A 78 -5.09 16.80 -9.64
CA ILE A 78 -5.38 17.22 -8.27
C ILE A 78 -6.86 17.59 -8.13
N PHE A 79 -7.57 16.90 -7.23
CA PHE A 79 -8.91 17.26 -6.79
C PHE A 79 -8.84 18.06 -5.50
N THR A 80 -9.53 19.20 -5.48
CA THR A 80 -9.62 20.12 -4.34
C THR A 80 -11.08 20.22 -3.87
N PRO A 81 -11.39 20.90 -2.75
CA PRO A 81 -12.77 21.11 -2.32
C PRO A 81 -13.70 21.71 -3.39
N GLU A 82 -13.14 22.45 -4.37
CA GLU A 82 -13.90 22.99 -5.51
C GLU A 82 -14.42 21.91 -6.46
N ASP A 83 -13.86 20.71 -6.42
CA ASP A 83 -14.26 19.56 -7.26
C ASP A 83 -15.34 18.70 -6.57
N SER A 84 -15.73 19.06 -5.35
CA SER A 84 -16.62 18.24 -4.53
C SER A 84 -18.02 18.18 -5.07
N GLY A 85 -18.55 16.94 -5.13
CA GLY A 85 -19.97 16.72 -5.24
C GLY A 85 -20.70 16.84 -3.90
N THR A 86 -21.95 16.43 -3.89
CA THR A 86 -22.76 16.23 -2.69
C THR A 86 -23.39 14.83 -2.74
N GLU A 87 -24.02 14.40 -1.66
CA GLU A 87 -24.75 13.14 -1.65
C GLU A 87 -25.83 13.10 -2.72
N GLN A 88 -26.51 14.22 -2.95
CA GLN A 88 -27.56 14.36 -3.98
C GLN A 88 -26.97 14.50 -5.38
N TYR A 89 -25.84 15.15 -5.53
CA TYR A 89 -25.17 15.48 -6.79
C TYR A 89 -23.71 15.02 -6.78
N PRO A 90 -23.46 13.70 -6.85
CA PRO A 90 -22.11 13.16 -6.85
C PRO A 90 -21.40 13.42 -8.19
N VAL A 91 -20.07 13.29 -8.15
CA VAL A 91 -19.20 13.37 -9.32
C VAL A 91 -18.63 12.00 -9.63
N LEU A 92 -18.77 11.55 -10.85
CA LEU A 92 -18.26 10.26 -11.33
C LEU A 92 -17.34 10.46 -12.53
N TYR A 93 -16.08 10.06 -12.39
CA TYR A 93 -15.17 9.85 -13.51
C TYR A 93 -15.16 8.36 -13.81
N LYS A 94 -15.53 7.96 -15.02
CA LYS A 94 -15.57 6.55 -15.38
C LYS A 94 -14.98 6.25 -16.75
N ALA A 95 -14.25 5.16 -16.85
CA ALA A 95 -13.90 4.58 -18.14
C ALA A 95 -15.17 4.08 -18.86
N ASP A 96 -15.28 4.29 -20.16
CA ASP A 96 -16.42 3.80 -20.97
C ASP A 96 -16.51 2.27 -20.94
N LYS A 97 -15.34 1.63 -20.84
CA LYS A 97 -15.21 0.19 -20.63
C LYS A 97 -14.12 -0.02 -19.57
N GLU A 98 -14.42 -0.84 -18.57
CA GLU A 98 -13.49 -1.20 -17.50
C GLU A 98 -12.12 -1.63 -18.05
N GLY A 99 -11.06 -1.09 -17.46
CA GLY A 99 -9.66 -1.37 -17.80
C GLY A 99 -9.17 -0.77 -19.12
N SER A 100 -10.04 -0.07 -19.88
CA SER A 100 -9.65 0.41 -21.20
C SER A 100 -9.17 1.86 -21.26
N ALA A 101 -9.43 2.65 -20.23
CA ALA A 101 -8.89 3.99 -20.04
C ALA A 101 -7.70 3.91 -19.08
N ILE A 102 -6.49 4.06 -19.62
CA ILE A 102 -5.24 3.89 -18.89
C ILE A 102 -4.73 5.27 -18.46
N LEU A 103 -4.69 5.51 -17.14
CA LEU A 103 -4.03 6.69 -16.57
C LEU A 103 -2.55 6.36 -16.39
N SER A 104 -1.69 7.07 -17.10
CA SER A 104 -0.25 6.86 -17.10
C SER A 104 0.49 8.06 -16.52
N GLY A 105 1.28 7.83 -15.46
CA GLY A 105 2.24 8.82 -14.94
C GLY A 105 3.57 8.80 -15.68
N GLY A 106 3.66 8.10 -16.79
CA GLY A 106 4.84 7.97 -17.62
C GLY A 106 4.86 8.86 -18.84
N SER A 107 5.82 8.61 -19.69
CA SER A 107 5.91 9.18 -21.05
C SER A 107 6.48 8.14 -22.00
N LYS A 108 5.96 8.15 -23.23
CA LYS A 108 6.46 7.31 -24.32
C LYS A 108 7.72 7.92 -24.91
N LEU A 109 8.74 7.10 -25.12
CA LEU A 109 9.98 7.47 -25.78
C LEU A 109 10.00 6.96 -27.23
N ASN A 110 10.43 7.82 -28.16
CA ASN A 110 10.70 7.44 -29.54
C ASN A 110 12.21 7.22 -29.70
N LEU A 111 12.65 5.97 -29.58
CA LEU A 111 14.06 5.60 -29.54
C LEU A 111 14.53 4.99 -30.87
N SER A 112 15.76 5.33 -31.27
CA SER A 112 16.45 4.71 -32.41
C SER A 112 17.56 3.79 -31.91
N TRP A 113 17.22 2.51 -31.78
CA TRP A 113 18.13 1.52 -31.24
C TRP A 113 19.27 1.17 -32.20
N LYS A 114 20.48 1.10 -31.67
CA LYS A 114 21.70 0.66 -32.37
C LYS A 114 22.35 -0.48 -31.58
N PRO A 115 22.87 -1.52 -32.23
CA PRO A 115 23.67 -2.54 -31.54
C PRO A 115 24.86 -1.88 -30.82
N TYR A 116 25.15 -2.36 -29.61
CA TYR A 116 26.32 -1.92 -28.83
C TYR A 116 27.34 -3.07 -28.73
N LYS A 117 27.24 -3.94 -27.75
CA LYS A 117 28.09 -5.14 -27.55
C LYS A 117 27.32 -6.22 -26.81
N ASN A 118 27.73 -7.49 -26.97
CA ASN A 118 27.23 -8.63 -26.20
C ASN A 118 25.69 -8.75 -26.16
N GLY A 119 25.00 -8.42 -27.24
CA GLY A 119 23.54 -8.44 -27.30
C GLY A 119 22.84 -7.21 -26.71
N ILE A 120 23.59 -6.27 -26.16
CA ILE A 120 23.08 -4.99 -25.69
C ILE A 120 22.83 -4.06 -26.87
N PHE A 121 21.74 -3.30 -26.82
CA PHE A 121 21.44 -2.20 -27.71
C PHE A 121 21.51 -0.88 -26.94
N GLN A 122 21.75 0.22 -27.65
CA GLN A 122 21.77 1.56 -27.09
C GLN A 122 20.89 2.50 -27.89
N ALA A 123 20.32 3.52 -27.24
CA ALA A 123 19.55 4.57 -27.88
C ALA A 123 19.76 5.89 -27.14
N GLU A 124 19.80 7.00 -27.89
CA GLU A 124 19.84 8.34 -27.32
C GLU A 124 18.49 8.69 -26.68
N THR A 125 18.51 9.27 -25.48
CA THR A 125 17.34 9.75 -24.76
C THR A 125 17.31 11.29 -24.76
N PRO A 126 16.14 11.91 -24.48
CA PRO A 126 16.11 13.35 -24.22
C PRO A 126 17.13 13.75 -23.13
N ALA A 127 17.77 14.90 -23.32
CA ALA A 127 18.67 15.46 -22.31
C ALA A 127 17.92 15.69 -20.98
N ASP A 128 18.64 15.61 -19.88
CA ASP A 128 18.11 15.81 -18.50
C ASP A 128 17.02 14.81 -18.08
N LEU A 129 16.83 13.72 -18.83
CA LEU A 129 15.92 12.65 -18.48
C LEU A 129 16.56 11.76 -17.40
N ILE A 130 15.90 11.66 -16.25
CA ILE A 130 16.23 10.67 -15.22
C ILE A 130 15.25 9.52 -15.35
N ILE A 131 15.76 8.30 -15.54
CA ILE A 131 14.95 7.09 -15.69
C ILE A 131 15.16 6.22 -14.46
N ASP A 132 14.06 5.90 -13.77
CA ASP A 132 14.03 4.97 -12.65
C ASP A 132 13.29 3.66 -12.97
N GLN A 133 12.42 3.68 -13.97
CA GLN A 133 11.69 2.51 -14.46
C GLN A 133 11.48 2.60 -15.98
N VAL A 134 11.69 1.48 -16.65
CA VAL A 134 11.49 1.31 -18.10
C VAL A 134 10.45 0.23 -18.33
N PHE A 135 9.47 0.52 -19.16
CA PHE A 135 8.47 -0.44 -19.63
C PHE A 135 8.66 -0.67 -21.13
N ILE A 136 8.67 -1.94 -21.51
CA ILE A 136 8.70 -2.37 -22.91
C ILE A 136 7.42 -3.15 -23.19
N ASP A 137 6.63 -2.66 -24.15
CA ASP A 137 5.32 -3.23 -24.50
C ASP A 137 4.43 -3.45 -23.26
N GLY A 138 4.44 -2.48 -22.32
CA GLY A 138 3.66 -2.49 -21.09
C GLY A 138 4.22 -3.35 -19.95
N THR A 139 5.38 -4.00 -20.13
CA THR A 139 6.03 -4.83 -19.10
C THR A 139 7.21 -4.10 -18.49
N ASN A 140 7.26 -4.00 -17.16
CA ASN A 140 8.36 -3.41 -16.42
C ASN A 140 9.65 -4.22 -16.65
N GLN A 141 10.72 -3.53 -17.06
CA GLN A 141 12.04 -4.12 -17.25
C GLN A 141 12.91 -3.83 -16.02
N ARG A 142 13.90 -4.68 -15.77
CA ARG A 142 14.77 -4.56 -14.58
C ARG A 142 15.96 -3.66 -14.87
N MET A 143 16.38 -2.88 -13.87
CA MET A 143 17.72 -2.29 -13.91
C MET A 143 18.78 -3.39 -13.96
N ALA A 144 19.89 -3.13 -14.63
CA ALA A 144 21.10 -3.96 -14.59
C ALA A 144 21.44 -4.26 -13.12
N ARG A 145 21.51 -5.55 -12.75
CA ARG A 145 21.59 -5.96 -11.35
C ARG A 145 22.50 -7.16 -11.10
N TYR A 146 22.98 -7.25 -9.86
CA TYR A 146 23.65 -8.45 -9.39
C TYR A 146 23.15 -8.85 -7.98
N PRO A 147 22.88 -10.16 -7.76
CA PRO A 147 22.79 -11.21 -8.79
C PRO A 147 21.57 -11.03 -9.69
N ASN A 148 21.60 -11.71 -10.85
CA ASN A 148 20.48 -11.69 -11.79
C ASN A 148 19.21 -12.23 -11.18
N TYR A 149 18.09 -11.73 -11.66
CA TYR A 149 16.76 -12.14 -11.20
C TYR A 149 16.44 -13.56 -11.64
N ASP A 150 16.02 -14.38 -10.70
CA ASP A 150 15.64 -15.77 -10.93
C ASP A 150 14.16 -16.01 -10.56
N THR A 151 13.31 -16.17 -11.56
CA THR A 151 11.87 -16.39 -11.38
C THR A 151 11.52 -17.66 -10.60
N THR A 152 12.45 -18.62 -10.49
CA THR A 152 12.25 -19.87 -9.74
C THR A 152 12.40 -19.68 -8.24
N LYS A 153 12.99 -18.56 -7.80
CA LYS A 153 13.33 -18.25 -6.40
C LYS A 153 12.29 -17.36 -5.72
N LYS A 154 11.02 -17.71 -5.85
CA LYS A 154 9.89 -16.89 -5.37
C LYS A 154 9.92 -16.57 -3.88
N THR A 155 10.51 -17.44 -3.05
CA THR A 155 10.58 -17.30 -1.59
C THR A 155 11.98 -16.87 -1.11
N GLU A 156 12.85 -16.49 -2.03
CA GLU A 156 14.15 -15.93 -1.68
C GLU A 156 14.10 -14.40 -1.80
N PRO A 157 14.73 -13.66 -0.85
CA PRO A 157 14.80 -12.21 -0.93
C PRO A 157 15.30 -11.74 -2.30
N TYR A 158 14.56 -10.78 -2.89
CA TYR A 158 14.85 -10.16 -4.18
C TYR A 158 14.86 -11.13 -5.38
N GLN A 159 14.39 -12.38 -5.24
CA GLN A 159 14.50 -13.46 -6.22
C GLN A 159 15.96 -13.62 -6.73
N GLY A 160 16.89 -13.56 -5.81
CA GLY A 160 18.32 -13.63 -6.04
C GLY A 160 19.10 -12.65 -5.17
N PHE A 161 19.98 -13.18 -4.35
CA PHE A 161 20.81 -12.42 -3.42
C PHE A 161 22.23 -12.96 -3.40
N ALA A 162 23.20 -12.13 -3.01
CA ALA A 162 24.59 -12.51 -2.84
C ALA A 162 25.25 -11.76 -1.67
N ALA A 163 26.02 -12.48 -0.86
CA ALA A 163 26.78 -11.90 0.25
C ALA A 163 27.82 -10.87 -0.22
N ASP A 164 28.36 -11.08 -1.41
CA ASP A 164 29.37 -10.24 -2.07
C ASP A 164 28.81 -9.16 -3.00
N ALA A 165 27.48 -8.91 -2.97
CA ALA A 165 26.80 -8.04 -3.94
C ALA A 165 27.50 -6.69 -4.19
N PHE A 166 28.15 -6.13 -3.19
CA PHE A 166 28.93 -4.90 -3.31
C PHE A 166 30.29 -5.01 -2.64
N SER A 167 30.88 -6.22 -2.65
CA SER A 167 32.23 -6.43 -2.11
C SER A 167 33.26 -5.60 -2.91
N LYS A 168 34.40 -5.35 -2.30
CA LYS A 168 35.50 -4.64 -2.95
C LYS A 168 35.98 -5.35 -4.21
N GLU A 169 36.03 -6.68 -4.16
CA GLU A 169 36.44 -7.54 -5.26
C GLU A 169 35.49 -7.40 -6.45
N ARG A 170 34.17 -7.42 -6.19
CA ARG A 170 33.17 -7.19 -7.24
C ARG A 170 33.23 -5.75 -7.76
N ALA A 171 33.22 -4.79 -6.89
CA ALA A 171 33.28 -3.37 -7.24
C ALA A 171 34.57 -2.96 -7.99
N ALA A 172 35.60 -3.82 -7.99
CA ALA A 172 36.82 -3.57 -8.77
C ALA A 172 36.56 -3.58 -10.29
N SER A 173 35.53 -4.29 -10.76
CA SER A 173 35.12 -4.33 -12.16
C SER A 173 34.26 -3.13 -12.56
N TRP A 174 33.66 -2.40 -11.63
CA TRP A 174 32.80 -1.27 -11.90
C TRP A 174 33.64 0.00 -12.17
N SER A 175 33.38 0.67 -13.27
CA SER A 175 34.06 1.93 -13.60
C SER A 175 33.54 3.06 -12.69
N ASP A 176 32.24 3.29 -12.69
CA ASP A 176 31.55 4.24 -11.84
C ASP A 176 30.20 3.70 -11.39
N PRO A 177 30.06 3.22 -10.13
CA PRO A 177 28.80 2.74 -9.61
C PRO A 177 27.92 3.84 -8.99
N THR A 178 28.28 5.11 -9.14
CA THR A 178 27.49 6.23 -8.60
C THR A 178 26.06 6.18 -9.13
N ASP A 179 25.09 6.53 -8.28
CA ASP A 179 23.66 6.43 -8.53
C ASP A 179 23.10 4.98 -8.63
N GLY A 180 23.93 3.95 -8.41
CA GLY A 180 23.46 2.60 -8.16
C GLY A 180 22.75 2.48 -6.82
N TYR A 181 22.05 1.34 -6.62
CA TYR A 181 21.36 1.06 -5.36
C TYR A 181 21.84 -0.25 -4.75
N ILE A 182 21.93 -0.28 -3.43
CA ILE A 182 22.08 -1.48 -2.63
C ILE A 182 20.75 -1.77 -1.94
N HIS A 183 20.21 -2.95 -2.15
CA HIS A 183 19.09 -3.48 -1.40
C HIS A 183 19.59 -4.57 -0.47
N ALA A 184 19.22 -4.52 0.79
CA ALA A 184 19.64 -5.51 1.79
C ALA A 184 18.49 -5.80 2.74
N MET A 185 18.29 -7.07 3.10
CA MET A 185 17.37 -7.38 4.18
C MET A 185 17.91 -6.83 5.51
N HIS A 186 17.00 -6.54 6.42
CA HIS A 186 17.30 -6.31 7.82
C HIS A 186 18.01 -7.54 8.42
N ARG A 187 18.90 -7.35 9.40
CA ARG A 187 19.67 -8.44 10.02
C ARG A 187 18.82 -9.64 10.44
N SER A 188 17.61 -9.40 10.93
CA SER A 188 16.66 -10.43 11.34
C SER A 188 15.57 -10.71 10.29
N SER A 189 15.75 -10.24 9.06
CA SER A 189 14.81 -10.41 7.94
C SER A 189 13.38 -9.91 8.22
N TRP A 190 13.23 -8.88 9.07
CA TRP A 190 11.91 -8.29 9.36
C TRP A 190 11.45 -7.28 8.31
N GLY A 191 12.30 -6.91 7.39
CA GLY A 191 12.07 -5.97 6.29
C GLY A 191 13.35 -5.70 5.55
N GLY A 192 13.42 -4.63 4.79
CA GLY A 192 14.57 -4.28 3.97
C GLY A 192 15.14 -2.89 4.25
N TYR A 193 16.37 -2.70 3.80
CA TYR A 193 17.07 -1.44 3.71
C TYR A 193 17.39 -1.14 2.27
N HIS A 194 17.40 0.14 1.93
CA HIS A 194 17.81 0.63 0.64
C HIS A 194 18.86 1.73 0.81
N TYR A 195 19.89 1.68 -0.03
CA TYR A 195 20.98 2.64 -0.02
C TYR A 195 21.29 3.08 -1.43
N LYS A 196 21.62 4.35 -1.59
CA LYS A 196 22.14 4.91 -2.84
C LYS A 196 23.65 4.86 -2.81
N ILE A 197 24.27 4.35 -3.85
CA ILE A 197 25.72 4.33 -4.00
C ILE A 197 26.20 5.72 -4.34
N THR A 198 27.19 6.23 -3.61
CA THR A 198 27.80 7.54 -3.78
C THR A 198 29.17 7.48 -4.48
N GLY A 199 29.65 6.28 -4.78
CA GLY A 199 30.90 6.04 -5.48
C GLY A 199 31.77 4.97 -4.80
N LYS A 200 33.09 5.13 -4.95
CA LYS A 200 34.11 4.30 -4.29
C LYS A 200 35.10 5.16 -3.53
N ASN A 201 35.54 4.69 -2.36
CA ASN A 201 36.61 5.35 -1.62
C ASN A 201 38.00 5.07 -2.25
N PRO A 202 39.09 5.76 -1.82
CA PRO A 202 40.44 5.54 -2.36
C PRO A 202 40.96 4.10 -2.22
N THR A 203 40.38 3.30 -1.34
CA THR A 203 40.75 1.88 -1.18
C THR A 203 39.94 0.96 -2.10
N GLY A 204 38.98 1.50 -2.87
CA GLY A 204 38.12 0.76 -3.81
C GLY A 204 36.87 0.15 -3.19
N GLU A 205 36.53 0.48 -1.96
CA GLU A 205 35.29 0.04 -1.32
C GLU A 205 34.12 0.95 -1.73
N VAL A 206 32.95 0.39 -1.91
CA VAL A 206 31.71 1.11 -2.25
C VAL A 206 31.31 2.02 -1.10
N THR A 207 31.02 3.28 -1.42
CA THR A 207 30.44 4.25 -0.49
C THR A 207 28.97 4.45 -0.80
N TYR A 208 28.14 4.60 0.24
CA TYR A 208 26.68 4.69 0.08
C TYR A 208 26.03 5.47 1.22
N GLU A 209 24.82 5.96 0.98
CA GLU A 209 23.95 6.61 1.96
C GLU A 209 22.55 6.01 1.92
N GLY A 210 21.82 6.02 3.04
CA GLY A 210 20.48 5.44 3.14
C GLY A 210 20.26 4.62 4.40
N GLY A 211 19.40 3.59 4.32
CA GLY A 211 19.12 2.68 5.41
C GLY A 211 18.16 3.25 6.46
N TRP A 212 17.38 4.27 6.09
CA TRP A 212 16.39 4.89 6.98
C TRP A 212 14.99 4.26 6.91
N GLN A 213 14.82 3.19 6.13
CA GLN A 213 13.53 2.50 5.96
C GLN A 213 13.09 1.70 7.18
N ASN A 214 13.95 1.59 8.19
CA ASN A 214 13.66 0.92 9.44
C ASN A 214 14.21 1.77 10.60
N ASN A 215 13.39 2.10 11.58
CA ASN A 215 13.78 2.94 12.71
C ASN A 215 14.40 2.18 13.88
N ARG A 216 14.46 0.84 13.81
CA ARG A 216 15.29 0.03 14.75
C ARG A 216 16.73 -0.02 14.24
N LYS A 217 17.67 0.42 15.07
CA LYS A 217 19.10 0.34 14.75
C LYS A 217 19.54 -1.11 14.64
N SER A 218 19.61 -1.60 13.42
CA SER A 218 20.12 -2.94 13.09
C SER A 218 20.99 -2.83 11.84
N GLY A 219 21.84 -3.80 11.62
CA GLY A 219 22.66 -3.84 10.41
C GLY A 219 21.96 -4.53 9.24
N MET A 220 22.52 -4.38 8.06
CA MET A 220 22.17 -5.17 6.89
C MET A 220 22.38 -6.66 7.17
N HIS A 221 21.53 -7.51 6.62
CA HIS A 221 21.77 -8.95 6.57
C HIS A 221 23.10 -9.24 5.88
N LYS A 222 23.86 -10.22 6.37
CA LYS A 222 25.19 -10.50 5.84
C LYS A 222 25.17 -11.13 4.44
N ASP A 223 24.10 -11.87 4.10
CA ASP A 223 23.98 -12.63 2.86
C ASP A 223 22.89 -12.05 1.93
N TYR A 224 21.73 -11.64 2.45
CA TYR A 224 20.57 -11.22 1.66
C TYR A 224 20.72 -9.79 1.16
N ARG A 225 21.51 -9.64 0.08
CA ARG A 225 21.87 -8.36 -0.55
C ARG A 225 21.80 -8.46 -2.05
N MET A 226 21.48 -7.36 -2.70
CA MET A 226 21.65 -7.18 -4.14
C MET A 226 22.04 -5.75 -4.47
N VAL A 227 22.56 -5.52 -5.67
CA VAL A 227 22.77 -4.19 -6.24
C VAL A 227 22.03 -4.06 -7.55
N GLU A 228 21.62 -2.85 -7.89
CA GLU A 228 21.05 -2.54 -9.21
C GLU A 228 21.52 -1.16 -9.70
N ASN A 229 21.26 -0.88 -10.97
CA ASN A 229 21.69 0.33 -11.66
C ASN A 229 23.22 0.45 -11.70
N VAL A 230 23.91 -0.64 -12.05
CA VAL A 230 25.35 -0.67 -12.30
C VAL A 230 25.59 -1.16 -13.72
N PHE A 231 26.27 -0.38 -14.54
CA PHE A 231 26.42 -0.68 -15.98
C PHE A 231 27.10 -2.03 -16.27
N GLU A 232 28.13 -2.38 -15.52
CA GLU A 232 28.87 -3.63 -15.71
C GLU A 232 28.08 -4.89 -15.32
N GLU A 233 26.95 -4.72 -14.62
CA GLU A 233 26.02 -5.79 -14.29
C GLU A 233 24.86 -5.90 -15.32
N LEU A 234 24.95 -5.22 -16.46
CA LEU A 234 24.02 -5.36 -17.58
C LEU A 234 24.40 -6.60 -18.41
N ASP A 235 23.98 -7.77 -17.97
CA ASP A 235 24.38 -9.04 -18.55
C ASP A 235 23.25 -10.08 -18.70
N ALA A 236 22.01 -9.72 -18.32
CA ALA A 236 20.84 -10.59 -18.47
C ALA A 236 19.75 -9.98 -19.35
N SER A 237 19.00 -10.86 -20.01
CA SER A 237 17.87 -10.49 -20.88
C SER A 237 16.77 -9.76 -20.09
N GLY A 238 16.28 -8.63 -20.62
CA GLY A 238 15.29 -7.77 -19.97
C GLY A 238 15.90 -6.77 -19.00
N GLU A 239 17.22 -6.63 -18.96
CA GLU A 239 17.89 -5.63 -18.14
C GLU A 239 18.23 -4.37 -18.93
N TRP A 240 18.25 -3.23 -18.24
CA TRP A 240 18.58 -1.93 -18.78
C TRP A 240 19.47 -1.11 -17.83
N PHE A 241 20.20 -0.17 -18.41
CA PHE A 241 20.96 0.86 -17.70
C PHE A 241 20.81 2.20 -18.42
N HIS A 242 20.63 3.28 -17.69
CA HIS A 242 20.60 4.63 -18.26
C HIS A 242 21.79 5.45 -17.78
N ASP A 243 22.66 5.81 -18.72
CA ASP A 243 23.69 6.82 -18.48
C ASP A 243 23.07 8.20 -18.64
N ALA A 244 22.69 8.82 -17.53
CA ALA A 244 22.06 10.15 -17.53
C ALA A 244 23.02 11.25 -18.01
N ASN A 245 24.33 11.10 -17.79
CA ASN A 245 25.34 12.06 -18.20
C ASN A 245 25.53 12.05 -19.72
N ALA A 246 25.53 10.86 -20.32
CA ALA A 246 25.63 10.69 -21.76
C ALA A 246 24.28 10.77 -22.47
N SER A 247 23.17 10.77 -21.73
CA SER A 247 21.79 10.64 -22.24
C SER A 247 21.62 9.41 -23.15
N ILE A 248 22.10 8.24 -22.67
CA ILE A 248 22.04 6.98 -23.42
C ILE A 248 21.35 5.92 -22.57
N LEU A 249 20.31 5.31 -23.13
CA LEU A 249 19.67 4.11 -22.58
C LEU A 249 20.28 2.87 -23.22
N TYR A 250 20.80 1.96 -22.40
CA TYR A 250 21.28 0.63 -22.79
C TYR A 250 20.25 -0.40 -22.37
N TYR A 251 19.99 -1.37 -23.22
CA TYR A 251 19.02 -2.42 -22.96
C TYR A 251 19.47 -3.75 -23.61
N MET A 252 19.40 -4.83 -22.84
CA MET A 252 19.53 -6.18 -23.34
C MET A 252 18.13 -6.76 -23.57
N PRO A 253 17.65 -6.87 -24.81
CA PRO A 253 16.26 -7.22 -25.08
C PRO A 253 15.81 -8.51 -24.42
N ALA A 254 14.61 -8.48 -23.83
CA ALA A 254 13.93 -9.69 -23.38
C ALA A 254 13.58 -10.58 -24.58
N GLU A 255 13.43 -11.87 -24.33
CA GLU A 255 13.07 -12.82 -25.39
C GLU A 255 11.77 -12.42 -26.08
N GLY A 256 11.77 -12.38 -27.40
CA GLY A 256 10.62 -12.03 -28.23
C GLY A 256 10.41 -10.52 -28.46
N VAL A 257 11.19 -9.64 -27.84
CA VAL A 257 11.08 -8.19 -28.05
C VAL A 257 11.68 -7.76 -29.39
N ASP A 258 10.87 -7.14 -30.24
CA ASP A 258 11.30 -6.51 -31.49
C ASP A 258 11.46 -5.00 -31.26
N LEU A 259 12.69 -4.54 -31.00
CA LEU A 259 13.01 -3.15 -30.69
C LEU A 259 12.60 -2.14 -31.78
N ALA A 260 12.42 -2.59 -33.03
CA ALA A 260 11.97 -1.73 -34.12
C ALA A 260 10.47 -1.38 -34.00
N LYS A 261 9.71 -2.14 -33.21
CA LYS A 261 8.26 -1.98 -33.04
C LYS A 261 7.84 -1.72 -31.58
N ALA A 262 8.71 -2.08 -30.65
CA ALA A 262 8.41 -2.02 -29.23
C ALA A 262 8.03 -0.61 -28.75
N SER A 263 6.98 -0.52 -27.94
CA SER A 263 6.64 0.71 -27.22
C SER A 263 7.53 0.82 -26.00
N VAL A 264 8.28 1.92 -25.91
CA VAL A 264 9.14 2.19 -24.75
C VAL A 264 8.52 3.32 -23.93
N GLU A 265 8.29 3.06 -22.65
CA GLU A 265 7.72 4.03 -21.72
C GLU A 265 8.58 4.13 -20.47
N VAL A 266 8.65 5.33 -19.91
CA VAL A 266 9.41 5.63 -18.69
C VAL A 266 8.52 6.37 -17.70
N VAL A 267 8.75 6.15 -16.42
CA VAL A 267 7.94 6.76 -15.36
C VAL A 267 8.39 8.20 -15.10
N ARG A 268 7.42 9.07 -14.82
CA ARG A 268 7.64 10.51 -14.57
C ARG A 268 7.01 11.00 -13.26
N LEU A 269 5.84 10.51 -12.91
CA LEU A 269 5.07 10.99 -11.77
C LEU A 269 5.14 10.03 -10.59
N ARG A 270 5.18 10.57 -9.38
CA ARG A 270 5.04 9.80 -8.14
C ARG A 270 3.57 9.48 -7.85
N HIS A 271 2.72 10.49 -8.03
CA HIS A 271 1.28 10.38 -7.84
C HIS A 271 0.57 10.73 -9.15
N LEU A 272 -0.40 9.94 -9.54
CA LEU A 272 -1.20 10.22 -10.73
C LEU A 272 -2.43 11.04 -10.36
N VAL A 273 -3.05 10.71 -9.22
CA VAL A 273 -4.23 11.41 -8.70
C VAL A 273 -4.00 11.77 -7.23
N GLU A 274 -4.26 13.01 -6.88
CA GLU A 274 -4.28 13.48 -5.49
C GLU A 274 -5.61 14.14 -5.15
N PHE A 275 -6.09 13.87 -3.95
CA PHE A 275 -7.18 14.61 -3.32
C PHE A 275 -6.57 15.46 -2.21
N GLN A 276 -6.71 16.76 -2.31
CA GLN A 276 -6.11 17.74 -1.41
C GLN A 276 -7.19 18.57 -0.71
N GLY A 277 -7.68 18.07 0.42
CA GLY A 277 -8.56 18.75 1.33
C GLY A 277 -7.98 18.83 2.75
N SER A 278 -8.82 19.20 3.70
CA SER A 278 -8.53 19.18 5.13
C SER A 278 -9.75 18.70 5.92
N GLU A 279 -9.64 18.59 7.24
CA GLU A 279 -10.80 18.32 8.12
C GLU A 279 -11.89 19.39 7.99
N GLU A 280 -11.49 20.68 7.92
CA GLU A 280 -12.42 21.79 7.81
C GLU A 280 -13.03 21.94 6.42
N THR A 281 -12.27 21.60 5.38
CA THR A 281 -12.69 21.74 3.99
C THR A 281 -12.32 20.47 3.20
N PRO A 282 -13.01 19.35 3.45
CA PRO A 282 -12.68 18.10 2.78
C PRO A 282 -13.18 18.05 1.32
N VAL A 283 -12.47 17.29 0.50
CA VAL A 283 -12.94 16.89 -0.84
C VAL A 283 -13.96 15.78 -0.69
N ARG A 284 -15.13 15.91 -1.35
CA ARG A 284 -16.28 15.04 -1.07
C ARG A 284 -16.94 14.47 -2.32
N PHE A 285 -17.54 13.27 -2.17
CA PHE A 285 -18.47 12.64 -3.12
C PHE A 285 -17.96 12.59 -4.56
N ILE A 286 -16.69 12.17 -4.71
CA ILE A 286 -16.08 11.88 -6.01
C ILE A 286 -15.85 10.38 -6.13
N SER A 287 -16.19 9.83 -7.29
CA SER A 287 -15.91 8.43 -7.64
C SER A 287 -15.00 8.35 -8.86
N LEU A 288 -14.00 7.46 -8.79
CA LEU A 288 -13.18 7.06 -9.93
C LEU A 288 -13.47 5.59 -10.23
N GLN A 289 -13.86 5.27 -11.47
CA GLN A 289 -14.34 3.93 -11.82
C GLN A 289 -13.75 3.38 -13.12
N GLY A 290 -13.27 2.15 -13.08
CA GLY A 290 -12.90 1.36 -14.25
C GLY A 290 -11.60 1.75 -14.93
N PHE A 291 -10.72 2.52 -14.27
CA PHE A 291 -9.43 2.92 -14.82
C PHE A 291 -8.36 1.86 -14.59
N THR A 292 -7.45 1.71 -15.56
CA THR A 292 -6.14 1.11 -15.30
C THR A 292 -5.14 2.22 -14.95
N VAL A 293 -4.39 2.05 -13.85
CA VAL A 293 -3.43 3.03 -13.31
C VAL A 293 -2.02 2.44 -13.42
N ARG A 294 -1.14 3.12 -14.17
CA ARG A 294 0.22 2.65 -14.44
C ARG A 294 1.26 3.75 -14.29
N HIS A 295 2.51 3.35 -14.18
CA HIS A 295 3.67 4.24 -14.26
C HIS A 295 3.69 5.30 -13.15
N ALA A 296 3.43 4.87 -11.90
CA ALA A 296 3.81 5.63 -10.72
C ALA A 296 5.24 5.27 -10.30
N ALA A 297 6.02 6.26 -9.89
CA ALA A 297 7.44 6.09 -9.56
C ALA A 297 7.66 5.23 -8.30
N ARG A 298 8.82 4.60 -8.22
CA ARG A 298 9.32 3.99 -6.99
C ARG A 298 9.60 5.06 -5.93
N THR A 299 9.29 4.74 -4.68
CA THR A 299 9.40 5.69 -3.55
C THR A 299 10.27 5.17 -2.41
N PHE A 300 10.92 4.04 -2.60
CA PHE A 300 11.69 3.35 -1.55
C PHE A 300 12.80 4.19 -0.91
N MET A 301 13.42 5.11 -1.66
CA MET A 301 14.42 6.06 -1.11
C MET A 301 13.78 7.26 -0.40
N ASP A 302 12.48 7.44 -0.50
CA ASP A 302 11.72 8.50 0.19
C ASP A 302 11.05 8.03 1.49
N CYS A 303 11.12 6.74 1.82
CA CYS A 303 10.62 6.14 3.07
C CYS A 303 11.50 6.58 4.24
N LYS A 304 11.24 7.77 4.81
CA LYS A 304 12.05 8.40 5.86
C LYS A 304 11.30 8.73 7.13
N GLU A 305 9.97 8.79 7.06
CA GLU A 305 9.12 9.08 8.21
C GLU A 305 8.95 7.82 9.06
N PRO A 306 9.42 7.78 10.31
CA PRO A 306 9.23 6.64 11.18
C PRO A 306 7.77 6.56 11.62
N LEU A 307 7.18 5.37 11.54
CA LEU A 307 5.92 5.07 12.22
C LEU A 307 6.14 4.92 13.73
N LEU A 308 5.08 5.03 14.52
CA LEU A 308 5.14 4.96 15.98
C LEU A 308 5.69 3.61 16.43
N ARG A 309 6.82 3.63 17.16
CA ARG A 309 7.54 2.45 17.69
C ARG A 309 7.55 1.22 16.76
N SER A 310 7.44 1.49 15.47
CA SER A 310 7.44 0.49 14.41
C SER A 310 8.86 0.12 14.01
N ASP A 311 8.97 -0.98 13.32
CA ASP A 311 10.19 -1.34 12.60
C ASP A 311 10.31 -0.62 11.25
N TRP A 312 9.35 0.28 10.93
CA TRP A 312 9.21 0.87 9.60
C TRP A 312 9.30 2.39 9.59
N ALA A 313 9.84 2.89 8.48
CA ALA A 313 9.57 4.23 8.00
C ALA A 313 8.73 4.14 6.72
N ILE A 314 7.93 5.17 6.47
CA ILE A 314 7.02 5.23 5.32
C ILE A 314 7.34 6.42 4.41
N TYR A 315 6.83 6.33 3.19
CA TYR A 315 6.55 7.43 2.30
C TYR A 315 5.04 7.68 2.28
N ARG A 316 4.61 8.91 2.63
CA ARG A 316 3.19 9.30 2.61
C ARG A 316 2.76 9.62 1.19
N GLY A 317 2.45 8.60 0.43
CA GLY A 317 2.00 8.74 -0.96
C GLY A 317 1.72 7.40 -1.62
N GLY A 318 1.05 7.46 -2.74
CA GLY A 318 0.69 6.33 -3.60
C GLY A 318 0.36 6.80 -5.00
N ALA A 319 0.11 5.89 -5.93
CA ALA A 319 -0.38 6.27 -7.26
C ALA A 319 -1.66 7.11 -7.14
N PHE A 320 -2.55 6.75 -6.19
CA PHE A 320 -3.62 7.60 -5.70
C PHE A 320 -3.35 8.00 -4.25
N LEU A 321 -3.35 9.29 -3.98
CA LEU A 321 -3.15 9.88 -2.65
C LEU A 321 -4.41 10.65 -2.23
N LEU A 322 -4.97 10.29 -1.07
CA LEU A 322 -6.15 10.92 -0.51
C LEU A 322 -5.78 11.62 0.80
N THR A 323 -5.93 12.93 0.86
CA THR A 323 -5.73 13.73 2.07
C THR A 323 -6.93 14.64 2.27
N GLY A 324 -7.54 14.63 3.47
CA GLY A 324 -8.68 15.50 3.79
C GLY A 324 -9.92 15.19 2.95
N THR A 325 -10.40 13.93 2.98
CA THR A 325 -11.51 13.53 2.11
C THR A 325 -12.69 12.90 2.86
N GLU A 326 -13.87 13.01 2.28
CA GLU A 326 -15.06 12.30 2.74
C GLU A 326 -15.83 11.68 1.57
N ASN A 327 -16.27 10.42 1.72
CA ASN A 327 -17.08 9.71 0.72
C ASN A 327 -16.43 9.64 -0.67
N ILE A 328 -15.13 9.42 -0.74
CA ILE A 328 -14.42 9.13 -1.98
C ILE A 328 -14.54 7.65 -2.30
N ARG A 329 -14.76 7.32 -3.57
CA ARG A 329 -14.91 5.95 -4.04
C ARG A 329 -13.93 5.64 -5.17
N ILE A 330 -13.22 4.54 -5.05
CA ILE A 330 -12.34 3.96 -6.07
C ILE A 330 -12.92 2.60 -6.42
N LEU A 331 -13.50 2.50 -7.61
CA LEU A 331 -14.35 1.38 -8.00
C LEU A 331 -13.80 0.68 -9.25
N ASP A 332 -13.74 -0.64 -9.24
CA ASP A 332 -13.42 -1.46 -10.41
C ASP A 332 -12.16 -1.00 -11.17
N CYS A 333 -11.16 -0.47 -10.42
CA CYS A 333 -9.90 0.02 -10.98
C CYS A 333 -8.82 -1.05 -10.92
N GLU A 334 -7.94 -1.03 -11.91
CA GLU A 334 -6.72 -1.84 -11.93
C GLU A 334 -5.51 -0.96 -11.59
N PHE A 335 -4.68 -1.37 -10.63
CA PHE A 335 -3.38 -0.77 -10.34
C PHE A 335 -2.30 -1.76 -10.75
N ASP A 336 -1.64 -1.47 -11.86
CA ASP A 336 -0.74 -2.39 -12.54
C ASP A 336 0.70 -1.88 -12.51
N GLN A 337 1.59 -2.60 -11.84
CA GLN A 337 3.03 -2.37 -11.80
C GLN A 337 3.42 -0.95 -11.31
N VAL A 338 2.71 -0.42 -10.32
CA VAL A 338 3.07 0.89 -9.74
C VAL A 338 4.30 0.74 -8.83
N GLY A 339 5.24 1.68 -8.93
CA GLY A 339 6.56 1.56 -8.28
C GLY A 339 6.57 1.73 -6.76
N GLY A 340 5.52 2.31 -6.18
CA GLY A 340 5.33 2.50 -4.74
C GLY A 340 4.02 1.90 -4.24
N ASN A 341 3.35 2.59 -3.30
CA ASN A 341 2.00 2.23 -2.85
C ASN A 341 0.97 2.48 -3.97
N ALA A 342 -0.06 1.63 -4.08
CA ALA A 342 -1.12 1.88 -5.05
C ALA A 342 -2.09 2.97 -4.57
N ILE A 343 -2.68 2.79 -3.38
CA ILE A 343 -3.64 3.74 -2.79
C ILE A 343 -3.16 4.11 -1.39
N PHE A 344 -3.02 5.40 -1.11
CA PHE A 344 -2.64 5.90 0.21
C PHE A 344 -3.68 6.89 0.75
N VAL A 345 -4.38 6.47 1.80
CA VAL A 345 -5.38 7.28 2.52
C VAL A 345 -4.69 7.91 3.71
N ASN A 346 -4.36 9.20 3.57
CA ASN A 346 -3.46 9.95 4.43
C ASN A 346 -4.21 10.89 5.37
N ASN A 347 -3.93 10.83 6.66
CA ASN A 347 -4.45 11.75 7.67
C ASN A 347 -6.00 11.75 7.73
N TYR A 348 -6.66 12.90 7.90
CA TYR A 348 -8.11 12.98 7.96
C TYR A 348 -8.77 12.43 6.69
N ASN A 349 -9.50 11.34 6.82
CA ASN A 349 -10.36 10.79 5.77
C ASN A 349 -11.54 10.04 6.41
N ARG A 350 -12.71 10.14 5.79
CA ARG A 350 -13.93 9.48 6.26
C ARG A 350 -14.63 8.75 5.11
N HIS A 351 -15.06 7.52 5.37
CA HIS A 351 -15.90 6.74 4.46
C HIS A 351 -15.29 6.57 3.04
N THR A 352 -13.97 6.39 2.96
CA THR A 352 -13.31 6.00 1.70
C THR A 352 -13.72 4.57 1.35
N LEU A 353 -14.15 4.34 0.11
CA LEU A 353 -14.49 3.02 -0.41
C LEU A 353 -13.54 2.63 -1.55
N VAL A 354 -12.83 1.52 -1.39
CA VAL A 354 -12.07 0.83 -2.43
C VAL A 354 -12.77 -0.49 -2.70
N LYS A 355 -13.36 -0.65 -3.89
CA LYS A 355 -14.19 -1.82 -4.19
C LYS A 355 -13.97 -2.35 -5.62
N GLY A 356 -13.95 -3.68 -5.75
CA GLY A 356 -13.83 -4.36 -7.04
C GLY A 356 -12.48 -4.14 -7.72
N CYS A 357 -11.46 -3.68 -6.98
CA CYS A 357 -10.19 -3.31 -7.57
C CYS A 357 -9.25 -4.50 -7.72
N HIS A 358 -8.48 -4.51 -8.82
CA HIS A 358 -7.36 -5.41 -9.03
C HIS A 358 -6.06 -4.63 -8.79
N ILE A 359 -5.32 -4.95 -7.73
CA ILE A 359 -4.10 -4.24 -7.33
C ILE A 359 -2.96 -5.25 -7.37
N HIS A 360 -1.99 -5.05 -8.28
CA HIS A 360 -0.95 -6.05 -8.45
C HIS A 360 0.41 -5.50 -8.88
N ASP A 361 1.44 -6.27 -8.56
CA ASP A 361 2.85 -6.00 -8.87
C ASP A 361 3.32 -4.60 -8.41
N CYS A 362 2.87 -4.22 -7.21
CA CYS A 362 3.21 -2.94 -6.61
C CYS A 362 4.60 -2.99 -5.95
N GLY A 363 5.35 -1.91 -6.07
CA GLY A 363 6.66 -1.78 -5.43
C GLY A 363 6.60 -1.78 -3.91
N ALA A 364 5.51 -1.24 -3.35
CA ALA A 364 5.23 -1.19 -1.91
C ALA A 364 3.86 -1.79 -1.59
N SER A 365 3.01 -1.13 -0.80
CA SER A 365 1.72 -1.66 -0.34
C SER A 365 0.58 -1.48 -1.36
N GLY A 366 -0.46 -2.30 -1.22
CA GLY A 366 -1.69 -2.16 -2.00
C GLY A 366 -2.53 -0.98 -1.51
N VAL A 367 -3.15 -1.08 -0.34
CA VAL A 367 -3.98 -0.01 0.23
C VAL A 367 -3.48 0.35 1.63
N CYS A 368 -3.19 1.62 1.86
CA CYS A 368 -2.75 2.13 3.15
C CYS A 368 -3.77 3.09 3.76
N PHE A 369 -4.06 2.95 5.06
CA PHE A 369 -4.79 3.92 5.87
C PHE A 369 -3.87 4.35 7.01
N VAL A 370 -3.32 5.55 6.93
CA VAL A 370 -2.30 6.02 7.87
C VAL A 370 -2.66 7.42 8.38
N GLY A 371 -2.89 7.52 9.68
CA GLY A 371 -3.18 8.78 10.37
C GLY A 371 -1.94 9.61 10.65
N ASP A 372 -2.18 10.76 11.24
CA ASP A 372 -1.12 11.66 11.69
C ASP A 372 -0.70 11.28 13.13
N PRO A 373 0.60 11.25 13.44
CA PRO A 373 1.08 11.04 14.81
C PRO A 373 0.49 12.02 15.84
N ASP A 374 0.10 13.22 15.41
CA ASP A 374 -0.55 14.20 16.29
C ASP A 374 -1.95 13.77 16.77
N ALA A 375 -2.57 12.79 16.10
CA ALA A 375 -3.79 12.15 16.56
C ALA A 375 -3.55 11.19 17.73
N VAL A 376 -2.32 10.79 17.99
CA VAL A 376 -1.96 9.86 19.07
C VAL A 376 -1.62 10.62 20.35
N ARG A 377 -2.08 10.11 21.48
CA ARG A 377 -1.75 10.67 22.80
C ARG A 377 -0.43 10.07 23.29
N ASN A 378 0.49 10.90 23.74
CA ASN A 378 1.83 10.49 24.16
C ASN A 378 2.58 9.65 23.12
N PRO A 379 2.70 10.12 21.85
CA PRO A 379 3.32 9.33 20.79
C PRO A 379 4.80 9.06 21.09
N LEU A 380 5.25 7.85 20.74
CA LEU A 380 6.65 7.44 20.82
C LEU A 380 7.08 6.90 19.45
N PHE A 381 8.30 7.20 19.03
CA PHE A 381 8.79 6.81 17.71
C PHE A 381 9.85 5.71 17.75
N GLU A 382 10.66 5.68 18.80
CA GLU A 382 11.72 4.67 18.95
C GLU A 382 11.19 3.45 19.69
N TYR A 383 11.50 2.25 19.23
CA TYR A 383 11.09 0.99 19.86
C TYR A 383 11.41 0.91 21.36
N GLY A 384 12.59 1.35 21.75
CA GLY A 384 13.04 1.29 23.14
C GLY A 384 12.48 2.38 24.08
N GLN A 385 11.70 3.33 23.56
CA GLN A 385 11.08 4.37 24.38
C GLN A 385 9.90 3.82 25.19
N LYS A 386 9.62 4.46 26.31
CA LYS A 386 8.46 4.15 27.16
C LYS A 386 7.90 5.42 27.78
N ASN A 387 6.60 5.46 27.98
CA ASN A 387 5.93 6.53 28.71
C ASN A 387 6.11 6.37 30.21
N ASP A 388 6.12 7.48 30.94
CA ASP A 388 5.94 7.48 32.38
C ASP A 388 4.44 7.31 32.70
N LEU A 389 4.06 6.15 33.22
CA LEU A 389 2.66 5.80 33.50
C LEU A 389 2.00 6.67 34.58
N VAL A 390 2.79 7.43 35.35
CA VAL A 390 2.25 8.39 36.32
C VAL A 390 1.69 9.63 35.61
N THR A 391 2.32 10.05 34.52
CA THR A 391 2.03 11.31 33.82
C THR A 391 1.33 11.16 32.48
N ILE A 392 1.12 9.92 31.97
CA ILE A 392 0.44 9.72 30.69
C ILE A 392 -0.98 10.31 30.67
N ASP A 393 -1.38 10.79 29.53
CA ASP A 393 -2.78 11.14 29.29
C ASP A 393 -3.65 9.86 29.35
N ARG A 394 -4.61 9.82 30.27
CA ARG A 394 -5.52 8.68 30.49
C ARG A 394 -6.83 8.80 29.74
N THR A 395 -6.99 9.79 28.87
CA THR A 395 -8.16 9.92 28.01
C THR A 395 -8.12 8.81 26.94
N PRO A 396 -9.13 7.95 26.84
CA PRO A 396 -9.19 6.93 25.80
C PRO A 396 -9.32 7.52 24.41
N GLY A 397 -8.76 6.82 23.42
CA GLY A 397 -8.90 7.14 22.01
C GLY A 397 -7.97 8.24 21.50
N PRO A 398 -8.21 8.69 20.28
CA PRO A 398 -7.36 9.68 19.61
C PRO A 398 -7.41 11.04 20.29
N LYS A 399 -6.39 11.87 20.02
CA LYS A 399 -6.30 13.25 20.52
C LYS A 399 -6.97 14.24 19.56
N THR A 400 -6.90 13.97 18.27
CA THR A 400 -7.51 14.77 17.20
C THR A 400 -8.24 13.83 16.23
N GLU A 401 -8.96 14.39 15.25
CA GLU A 401 -9.63 13.63 14.20
C GLU A 401 -8.74 13.40 12.94
N ASN A 402 -7.45 13.76 13.00
CA ASN A 402 -6.54 13.72 11.86
C ASN A 402 -6.03 12.29 11.54
N TYR A 403 -6.97 11.38 11.31
CA TYR A 403 -6.72 9.97 10.96
C TYR A 403 -7.82 9.41 10.06
N PRO A 404 -7.55 8.34 9.29
CA PRO A 404 -8.58 7.68 8.48
C PRO A 404 -9.56 6.89 9.36
N ALA A 405 -10.87 7.07 9.10
CA ALA A 405 -11.88 6.29 9.80
C ALA A 405 -13.03 5.84 8.88
N ASN A 406 -13.63 4.68 9.23
CA ASN A 406 -14.79 4.08 8.56
C ASN A 406 -14.56 3.84 7.05
N GLY A 407 -13.31 3.58 6.65
CA GLY A 407 -12.97 3.18 5.31
C GLY A 407 -13.33 1.71 5.04
N ILE A 408 -13.52 1.35 3.79
CA ILE A 408 -13.87 0.00 3.36
C ILE A 408 -12.99 -0.41 2.18
N VAL A 409 -12.38 -1.60 2.27
CA VAL A 409 -11.76 -2.34 1.17
C VAL A 409 -12.60 -3.60 0.95
N GLU A 410 -13.25 -3.69 -0.20
CA GLU A 410 -14.24 -4.73 -0.46
C GLU A 410 -14.08 -5.34 -1.85
N ASP A 411 -14.22 -6.66 -1.96
CA ASP A 411 -14.26 -7.37 -3.25
C ASP A 411 -13.03 -7.07 -4.12
N CYS A 412 -11.85 -7.00 -3.49
CA CYS A 412 -10.59 -6.67 -4.16
C CYS A 412 -9.70 -7.89 -4.33
N LEU A 413 -8.99 -7.94 -5.46
CA LEU A 413 -7.91 -8.88 -5.72
C LEU A 413 -6.58 -8.14 -5.57
N ILE A 414 -5.78 -8.52 -4.55
CA ILE A 414 -4.53 -7.82 -4.22
C ILE A 414 -3.38 -8.84 -4.20
N HIS A 415 -2.38 -8.67 -5.09
CA HIS A 415 -1.25 -9.60 -5.14
C HIS A 415 0.02 -8.95 -5.72
N GLY A 416 1.14 -9.66 -5.64
CA GLY A 416 2.39 -9.13 -6.15
C GLY A 416 2.88 -7.91 -5.36
N ILE A 417 2.71 -7.93 -4.05
CA ILE A 417 2.94 -6.78 -3.17
C ILE A 417 4.37 -6.81 -2.61
N GLY A 418 5.03 -5.66 -2.63
CA GLY A 418 6.39 -5.51 -2.12
C GLY A 418 7.46 -5.89 -3.13
N ARG A 419 7.25 -5.58 -4.42
CA ARG A 419 8.24 -5.88 -5.48
C ARG A 419 9.56 -5.13 -5.31
N VAL A 420 9.56 -4.01 -4.59
CA VAL A 420 10.74 -3.20 -4.28
C VAL A 420 11.00 -3.16 -2.78
N GLU A 421 10.03 -2.72 -2.00
CA GLU A 421 10.12 -2.62 -0.54
C GLU A 421 9.78 -3.97 0.14
N ARG A 422 10.33 -4.20 1.35
CA ARG A 422 10.12 -5.45 2.10
C ARG A 422 9.38 -5.27 3.42
N GLN A 423 8.76 -4.10 3.60
CA GLN A 423 7.92 -3.78 4.77
C GLN A 423 6.44 -3.62 4.47
N PRO A 424 5.96 -3.75 3.19
CA PRO A 424 4.58 -3.47 2.86
C PRO A 424 3.62 -4.59 3.25
N ALA A 425 2.34 -4.27 3.11
CA ALA A 425 1.25 -5.23 3.20
C ALA A 425 0.26 -5.04 2.05
N GLY A 426 -0.54 -6.05 1.77
CA GLY A 426 -1.66 -5.91 0.84
C GLY A 426 -2.61 -4.80 1.31
N VAL A 427 -3.00 -4.82 2.59
CA VAL A 427 -3.69 -3.72 3.27
C VAL A 427 -2.97 -3.37 4.56
N MET A 428 -2.60 -2.09 4.73
CA MET A 428 -1.90 -1.57 5.89
C MET A 428 -2.74 -0.55 6.64
N LEU A 429 -2.89 -0.73 7.95
CA LEU A 429 -3.57 0.18 8.86
C LEU A 429 -2.58 0.67 9.92
N ASP A 430 -2.49 1.98 10.11
CA ASP A 430 -1.70 2.59 11.17
C ASP A 430 -2.36 3.91 11.60
N MET A 431 -2.54 4.12 12.89
CA MET A 431 -3.24 5.29 13.40
C MET A 431 -4.61 5.49 12.71
N ALA A 432 -5.44 4.46 12.67
CA ALA A 432 -6.73 4.43 11.98
C ALA A 432 -7.83 3.82 12.88
N SER A 433 -9.10 4.00 12.54
CA SER A 433 -10.22 3.43 13.30
C SER A 433 -11.38 2.98 12.41
N GLY A 434 -11.98 1.83 12.74
CA GLY A 434 -13.21 1.37 12.10
C GLY A 434 -13.06 1.03 10.61
N ILE A 435 -11.90 0.54 10.18
CA ILE A 435 -11.68 0.11 8.80
C ILE A 435 -12.25 -1.30 8.61
N THR A 436 -12.98 -1.50 7.51
CA THR A 436 -13.52 -2.80 7.12
C THR A 436 -12.76 -3.34 5.91
N ILE A 437 -12.28 -4.58 6.00
CA ILE A 437 -11.65 -5.33 4.91
C ILE A 437 -12.49 -6.60 4.73
N ARG A 438 -13.14 -6.75 3.60
CA ARG A 438 -14.02 -7.88 3.39
C ARG A 438 -14.08 -8.38 1.95
N ASP A 439 -14.39 -9.67 1.80
CA ASP A 439 -14.57 -10.31 0.50
C ASP A 439 -13.35 -10.16 -0.42
N CYS A 440 -12.14 -10.05 0.16
CA CYS A 440 -10.89 -9.81 -0.57
C CYS A 440 -10.05 -11.09 -0.68
N SER A 441 -9.35 -11.24 -1.81
CA SER A 441 -8.27 -12.21 -1.97
C SER A 441 -6.93 -11.49 -1.98
N ILE A 442 -6.03 -11.85 -1.04
CA ILE A 442 -4.74 -11.18 -0.86
C ILE A 442 -3.64 -12.25 -0.82
N TYR A 443 -2.69 -12.19 -1.77
CA TYR A 443 -1.63 -13.20 -1.87
C TYR A 443 -0.37 -12.67 -2.58
N ASP A 444 0.67 -13.48 -2.63
CA ASP A 444 1.96 -13.13 -3.24
C ASP A 444 2.52 -11.83 -2.64
N CYS A 445 2.67 -11.81 -1.31
CA CYS A 445 3.19 -10.67 -0.58
C CYS A 445 4.58 -10.95 -0.01
N ALA A 446 5.52 -10.06 -0.24
CA ALA A 446 6.87 -10.17 0.32
C ALA A 446 6.86 -10.24 1.85
N ARG A 447 5.87 -9.59 2.51
CA ARG A 447 5.63 -9.60 3.95
C ARG A 447 4.17 -9.96 4.25
N ALA A 448 3.46 -9.18 5.05
CA ALA A 448 2.09 -9.48 5.48
C ALA A 448 1.05 -9.27 4.37
N GLY A 449 -0.03 -10.03 4.40
CA GLY A 449 -1.22 -9.74 3.59
C GLY A 449 -2.00 -8.56 4.16
N ILE A 450 -2.28 -8.59 5.47
CA ILE A 450 -2.91 -7.49 6.21
C ILE A 450 -2.06 -7.16 7.43
N ASN A 451 -1.79 -5.86 7.66
CA ASN A 451 -1.02 -5.41 8.82
C ASN A 451 -1.75 -4.29 9.57
N ILE A 452 -1.77 -4.38 10.90
CA ILE A 452 -2.22 -3.31 11.79
C ILE A 452 -1.06 -2.89 12.68
N GLY A 453 -0.66 -1.62 12.58
CA GLY A 453 0.40 -1.03 13.39
C GLY A 453 -0.10 -0.32 14.65
N ASP A 454 0.78 0.46 15.25
CA ASP A 454 0.52 1.21 16.49
C ASP A 454 -0.46 2.38 16.30
N GLY A 455 -1.06 2.85 17.41
CA GLY A 455 -2.00 3.97 17.43
C GLY A 455 -3.34 3.67 16.74
N ALA A 456 -3.62 2.42 16.44
CA ALA A 456 -4.88 2.00 15.86
C ALA A 456 -5.93 1.82 16.97
N TRP A 457 -6.98 2.63 16.92
CA TRP A 457 -8.01 2.67 17.96
C TRP A 457 -9.07 1.57 17.85
N GLY A 458 -8.82 0.58 16.99
CA GLY A 458 -9.67 -0.59 16.83
C GLY A 458 -10.99 -0.33 16.09
N GLY A 459 -11.95 -1.24 16.29
CA GLY A 459 -13.20 -1.26 15.54
C GLY A 459 -13.03 -1.75 14.10
N HIS A 460 -11.86 -2.29 13.77
CA HIS A 460 -11.62 -2.88 12.47
C HIS A 460 -12.39 -4.19 12.32
N LEU A 461 -12.91 -4.43 11.13
CA LEU A 461 -13.59 -5.68 10.77
C LEU A 461 -12.88 -6.31 9.56
N ILE A 462 -12.35 -7.51 9.76
CA ILE A 462 -11.75 -8.32 8.70
C ILE A 462 -12.60 -9.58 8.58
N GLU A 463 -13.27 -9.74 7.45
CA GLU A 463 -14.20 -10.85 7.28
C GLU A 463 -14.27 -11.37 5.83
N ARG A 464 -14.51 -12.66 5.67
CA ARG A 464 -14.67 -13.34 4.39
C ARG A 464 -13.52 -13.07 3.41
N CYS A 465 -12.30 -12.96 3.95
CA CYS A 465 -11.09 -12.81 3.17
C CYS A 465 -10.38 -14.15 2.98
N ASP A 466 -9.65 -14.25 1.87
CA ASP A 466 -8.72 -15.34 1.59
C ASP A 466 -7.31 -14.77 1.49
N VAL A 467 -6.46 -15.05 2.50
CA VAL A 467 -5.11 -14.47 2.59
C VAL A 467 -4.08 -15.59 2.66
N PHE A 468 -3.22 -15.68 1.66
CA PHE A 468 -2.28 -16.79 1.49
C PHE A 468 -1.01 -16.36 0.72
N ASP A 469 -0.01 -17.24 0.63
CA ASP A 469 1.27 -16.96 -0.03
C ASP A 469 1.84 -15.60 0.41
N THR A 470 2.00 -15.45 1.70
CA THR A 470 2.54 -14.25 2.35
C THR A 470 3.84 -14.54 3.09
N VAL A 471 4.53 -13.51 3.54
CA VAL A 471 5.83 -13.65 4.22
C VAL A 471 6.85 -14.37 3.33
N LEU A 472 6.80 -14.12 2.01
CA LEU A 472 7.62 -14.85 1.04
C LEU A 472 9.10 -14.52 1.17
N GLU A 473 9.44 -13.30 1.61
CA GLU A 473 10.82 -12.83 1.66
C GLU A 473 11.26 -12.40 3.07
N THR A 474 10.32 -12.21 4.01
CA THR A 474 10.62 -11.81 5.40
C THR A 474 10.44 -12.99 6.36
N HIS A 475 10.76 -12.76 7.65
CA HIS A 475 10.56 -13.74 8.71
C HIS A 475 9.79 -13.14 9.88
N ASP A 476 9.26 -13.99 10.77
CA ASP A 476 8.58 -13.63 12.03
C ASP A 476 7.37 -12.71 11.83
N HIS A 477 6.55 -13.01 10.84
CA HIS A 477 5.32 -12.30 10.55
C HIS A 477 4.23 -13.30 10.18
N GLY A 478 3.01 -12.80 9.90
CA GLY A 478 1.88 -13.63 9.49
C GLY A 478 1.17 -13.12 8.24
N SER A 479 0.26 -13.94 7.73
CA SER A 479 -0.70 -13.49 6.72
C SER A 479 -1.52 -12.31 7.24
N PHE A 480 -1.98 -12.38 8.49
CA PHE A 480 -2.34 -11.24 9.31
C PHE A 480 -1.21 -10.98 10.32
N ASN A 481 -0.78 -9.74 10.44
CA ASN A 481 0.19 -9.32 11.45
C ASN A 481 -0.28 -8.03 12.14
N SER A 482 -0.11 -7.95 13.46
CA SER A 482 -0.37 -6.73 14.20
C SER A 482 0.59 -6.57 15.37
N TRP A 483 0.80 -5.32 15.78
CA TRP A 483 1.37 -4.99 17.08
C TRP A 483 0.56 -3.87 17.73
N GLY A 484 0.71 -3.72 19.04
CA GLY A 484 0.02 -2.72 19.86
C GLY A 484 1.00 -2.16 20.87
N ARG A 485 2.11 -1.59 20.38
CA ARG A 485 3.12 -0.92 21.21
C ARG A 485 2.62 0.44 21.65
N ASP A 486 1.38 0.45 22.12
CA ASP A 486 0.64 1.61 22.56
C ASP A 486 1.26 2.27 23.79
N ARG A 487 0.69 3.38 24.29
CA ARG A 487 1.29 4.18 25.37
C ARG A 487 1.50 3.42 26.69
N TYR A 488 0.80 2.29 26.92
CA TYR A 488 1.01 1.44 28.10
C TYR A 488 2.19 0.47 27.94
N TRP A 489 2.56 0.12 26.70
CA TRP A 489 3.49 -0.95 26.41
C TRP A 489 4.91 -0.63 26.90
N ARG A 490 5.58 -1.65 27.45
CA ARG A 490 6.89 -1.55 28.13
C ARG A 490 7.91 -2.50 27.49
N PRO A 491 8.99 -1.96 26.89
CA PRO A 491 10.05 -2.78 26.29
C PRO A 491 11.12 -3.26 27.29
N ASP A 492 10.97 -2.97 28.60
CA ASP A 492 12.01 -3.20 29.61
C ASP A 492 12.35 -4.69 29.77
N HIS A 493 11.31 -5.53 29.89
CA HIS A 493 11.37 -6.99 29.97
C HIS A 493 9.99 -7.59 29.68
N LEU A 494 9.94 -8.91 29.39
CA LEU A 494 8.72 -9.58 28.92
C LEU A 494 7.48 -9.41 29.82
N SER A 495 7.63 -9.26 31.13
CA SER A 495 6.51 -9.06 32.06
C SER A 495 6.21 -7.60 32.38
N ALA A 496 6.99 -6.64 31.90
CA ALA A 496 6.85 -5.24 32.31
C ALA A 496 5.49 -4.64 31.97
N SER A 497 4.93 -4.99 30.81
CA SER A 497 3.57 -4.56 30.42
C SER A 497 2.50 -5.18 31.32
N GLN A 498 2.65 -6.44 31.73
CA GLN A 498 1.73 -7.07 32.68
C GLN A 498 1.78 -6.38 34.04
N GLU A 499 2.95 -6.11 34.58
CA GLU A 499 3.13 -5.42 35.85
C GLU A 499 2.41 -4.06 35.85
N ALA A 500 2.55 -3.29 34.76
CA ALA A 500 1.86 -2.01 34.60
C ALA A 500 0.32 -2.18 34.57
N VAL A 501 -0.18 -3.18 33.86
CA VAL A 501 -1.62 -3.44 33.72
C VAL A 501 -2.22 -4.09 34.98
N ASP A 502 -1.44 -4.78 35.79
CA ASP A 502 -1.87 -5.27 37.09
C ASP A 502 -2.27 -4.14 38.04
N ASP A 503 -1.59 -3.00 37.97
CA ASP A 503 -1.91 -1.81 38.74
C ASP A 503 -3.11 -1.03 38.16
N ASP A 504 -3.23 -0.97 36.82
CA ASP A 504 -4.34 -0.34 36.12
C ASP A 504 -4.81 -1.17 34.91
N PRO A 505 -5.83 -2.02 35.07
CA PRO A 505 -6.33 -2.89 34.02
C PRO A 505 -6.95 -2.20 32.80
N ASN A 506 -7.10 -0.87 32.81
CA ASN A 506 -7.65 -0.10 31.70
C ASN A 506 -6.55 0.43 30.74
N LEU A 507 -5.28 0.36 31.13
CA LEU A 507 -4.18 0.92 30.34
C LEU A 507 -4.16 0.44 28.88
N PRO A 508 -4.32 -0.85 28.54
CA PRO A 508 -4.32 -1.30 27.14
C PRO A 508 -5.48 -0.73 26.32
N PHE A 509 -6.58 -0.37 26.98
CA PHE A 509 -7.81 0.11 26.34
C PHE A 509 -7.85 1.65 26.22
N LEU A 510 -6.78 2.32 26.58
CA LEU A 510 -6.61 3.75 26.28
C LEU A 510 -6.42 4.00 24.78
N ASP A 511 -5.74 3.10 24.11
CA ASP A 511 -5.53 3.13 22.65
C ASP A 511 -6.38 2.07 21.93
N ALA A 512 -6.33 0.81 22.31
CA ALA A 512 -7.18 -0.25 21.76
C ALA A 512 -8.65 -0.12 22.27
N VAL A 513 -9.31 0.99 21.94
CA VAL A 513 -10.61 1.39 22.52
C VAL A 513 -11.75 0.50 22.06
N LYS A 514 -11.77 0.16 20.76
CA LYS A 514 -12.81 -0.66 20.14
C LYS A 514 -12.24 -2.03 19.77
N THR A 515 -13.06 -3.05 19.86
CA THR A 515 -12.65 -4.41 19.50
C THR A 515 -12.38 -4.52 17.99
N THR A 516 -11.22 -5.06 17.62
CA THR A 516 -10.93 -5.51 16.26
C THR A 516 -11.43 -6.93 16.07
N VAL A 517 -12.15 -7.17 14.99
CA VAL A 517 -12.78 -8.46 14.68
C VAL A 517 -12.14 -9.11 13.46
N ILE A 518 -11.68 -10.35 13.60
CA ILE A 518 -11.18 -11.19 12.51
C ILE A 518 -12.05 -12.44 12.43
N ARG A 519 -12.83 -12.58 11.36
CA ARG A 519 -13.79 -13.69 11.30
C ARG A 519 -14.06 -14.22 9.88
N ASP A 520 -14.64 -15.42 9.86
CA ASP A 520 -15.21 -16.03 8.65
C ASP A 520 -14.22 -16.03 7.45
N SER A 521 -12.92 -16.12 7.72
CA SER A 521 -11.84 -15.94 6.74
C SER A 521 -10.92 -17.16 6.67
N ARG A 522 -10.20 -17.29 5.56
CA ARG A 522 -9.21 -18.34 5.34
C ARG A 522 -7.81 -17.71 5.33
N TRP A 523 -6.90 -18.29 6.10
CA TRP A 523 -5.54 -17.82 6.30
C TRP A 523 -4.56 -18.96 6.03
N ARG A 524 -3.49 -18.65 5.29
CA ARG A 524 -2.38 -19.58 5.08
C ARG A 524 -1.06 -18.82 4.97
N CYS A 525 -0.14 -19.11 5.87
CA CYS A 525 1.22 -18.61 5.82
C CYS A 525 2.21 -19.77 5.93
N ASP A 526 2.91 -20.08 4.83
CA ASP A 526 3.86 -21.20 4.79
C ASP A 526 5.23 -20.82 5.38
N HIS A 527 5.48 -19.52 5.62
CA HIS A 527 6.76 -18.98 6.09
C HIS A 527 6.67 -18.24 7.43
N GLY A 528 5.52 -18.21 8.05
CA GLY A 528 5.27 -17.51 9.32
C GLY A 528 3.98 -17.99 9.97
N TRP A 529 3.15 -17.10 10.46
CA TRP A 529 1.89 -17.41 11.15
C TRP A 529 0.68 -17.13 10.27
N ASP A 530 -0.39 -17.90 10.42
CA ASP A 530 -1.66 -17.56 9.76
C ASP A 530 -2.20 -16.25 10.32
N ILE A 531 -2.27 -16.13 11.66
CA ILE A 531 -2.61 -14.91 12.39
C ILE A 531 -1.55 -14.66 13.47
N ASP A 532 -0.86 -13.53 13.37
CA ASP A 532 0.17 -13.08 14.32
C ASP A 532 -0.27 -11.83 15.08
N LEU A 533 -0.58 -11.99 16.37
CA LEU A 533 -0.78 -10.88 17.29
C LEU A 533 0.52 -10.68 18.08
N ASP A 534 1.36 -9.77 17.61
CA ASP A 534 2.67 -9.49 18.18
C ASP A 534 2.61 -8.37 19.25
N ASP A 535 3.75 -7.95 19.77
CA ASP A 535 4.03 -6.96 20.82
C ASP A 535 2.84 -6.08 21.25
N GLY A 536 2.11 -6.47 22.29
CA GLY A 536 1.07 -5.64 22.90
C GLY A 536 -0.30 -5.65 22.22
N SER A 537 -0.48 -6.35 21.10
CA SER A 537 -1.77 -6.42 20.39
C SER A 537 -2.92 -6.79 21.31
N SER A 538 -3.86 -5.88 21.51
CA SER A 538 -4.94 -5.99 22.50
C SER A 538 -6.31 -5.72 21.92
N ASN A 539 -7.36 -6.26 22.56
CA ASN A 539 -8.76 -6.06 22.24
C ASN A 539 -9.19 -6.65 20.88
N TYR A 540 -9.00 -7.97 20.72
CA TYR A 540 -9.35 -8.73 19.53
C TYR A 540 -10.42 -9.79 19.80
N ASP A 541 -11.32 -9.96 18.84
CA ASP A 541 -12.24 -11.11 18.70
C ASP A 541 -11.90 -11.86 17.41
N ILE A 542 -11.51 -13.14 17.51
CA ILE A 542 -11.01 -13.96 16.40
C ILE A 542 -11.86 -15.24 16.34
N TYR A 543 -12.72 -15.37 15.34
CA TYR A 543 -13.63 -16.51 15.31
C TYR A 543 -14.08 -16.96 13.92
N ASN A 544 -14.50 -18.20 13.82
CA ASN A 544 -14.96 -18.83 12.58
C ASN A 544 -13.91 -18.81 11.46
N ASN A 545 -12.63 -18.79 11.78
CA ASN A 545 -11.58 -18.78 10.77
C ASN A 545 -11.06 -20.19 10.48
N LEU A 546 -10.57 -20.37 9.27
CA LEU A 546 -9.79 -21.52 8.86
C LEU A 546 -8.31 -21.12 8.76
N LEU A 547 -7.46 -21.68 9.63
CA LEU A 547 -6.03 -21.41 9.76
C LEU A 547 -5.27 -22.60 9.17
N LEU A 548 -4.76 -22.47 7.94
CA LEU A 548 -4.40 -23.64 7.11
C LEU A 548 -3.00 -24.18 7.34
N ASN A 549 -2.09 -23.43 7.97
CA ASN A 549 -0.73 -23.93 8.11
C ASN A 549 -0.15 -23.77 9.52
N SER A 550 0.08 -22.56 10.01
CA SER A 550 0.85 -22.32 11.25
C SER A 550 -0.03 -22.00 12.47
N GLY A 551 -1.26 -21.55 12.25
CA GLY A 551 -2.23 -21.27 13.29
C GLY A 551 -2.15 -19.85 13.87
N LEU A 552 -2.38 -19.71 15.18
CA LEU A 552 -2.56 -18.45 15.90
C LEU A 552 -1.40 -18.20 16.87
N LYS A 553 -0.66 -17.10 16.68
CA LYS A 553 0.35 -16.61 17.63
C LYS A 553 -0.26 -15.49 18.49
N LEU A 554 -0.03 -15.55 19.79
CA LEU A 554 -0.39 -14.52 20.76
C LEU A 554 0.84 -14.10 21.56
N ARG A 555 1.18 -12.80 21.50
CA ARG A 555 2.28 -12.23 22.26
C ARG A 555 1.87 -10.96 23.00
N GLU A 556 2.25 -10.84 24.26
CA GLU A 556 2.18 -9.62 25.10
C GLU A 556 0.91 -8.76 24.92
N GLY A 557 -0.26 -9.28 25.06
CA GLY A 557 -1.48 -8.47 24.85
C GLY A 557 -2.57 -8.81 25.84
N PHE A 558 -3.69 -8.13 25.72
CA PHE A 558 -4.80 -8.20 26.65
C PHE A 558 -6.15 -8.32 25.92
N ARG A 559 -7.07 -9.13 26.47
CA ARG A 559 -8.41 -9.34 25.94
C ARG A 559 -8.41 -9.78 24.47
N ARG A 560 -7.78 -10.89 24.19
CA ARG A 560 -7.84 -11.55 22.88
C ARG A 560 -8.72 -12.79 23.01
N HIS A 561 -9.89 -12.73 22.41
CA HIS A 561 -10.84 -13.83 22.46
C HIS A 561 -10.82 -14.59 21.13
N ALA A 562 -10.47 -15.86 21.17
CA ALA A 562 -10.45 -16.73 20.00
C ALA A 562 -11.38 -17.93 20.21
N TRP A 563 -12.36 -18.10 19.32
CA TRP A 563 -13.29 -19.24 19.42
C TRP A 563 -13.76 -19.71 18.05
N ASN A 564 -14.15 -20.99 18.00
CA ASN A 564 -14.67 -21.63 16.80
C ASN A 564 -13.76 -21.49 15.55
N ASN A 565 -12.42 -21.44 15.76
CA ASN A 565 -11.46 -21.49 14.67
C ASN A 565 -11.00 -22.93 14.45
N VAL A 566 -10.65 -23.28 13.21
CA VAL A 566 -10.15 -24.61 12.85
C VAL A 566 -8.77 -24.46 12.23
N ALA A 567 -7.77 -25.10 12.83
CA ALA A 567 -6.39 -25.13 12.37
C ALA A 567 -5.93 -26.59 12.12
N PRO A 568 -6.21 -27.17 10.93
CA PRO A 568 -5.99 -28.59 10.66
C PRO A 568 -4.51 -28.98 10.59
N TYR A 569 -3.63 -28.02 10.36
CA TYR A 569 -2.16 -28.18 10.31
C TYR A 569 -1.44 -27.13 11.16
N GLY A 570 -2.17 -26.51 12.09
CA GLY A 570 -1.65 -25.41 12.89
C GLY A 570 -1.88 -25.59 14.38
N ARG A 571 -1.30 -24.71 15.15
CA ARG A 571 -1.31 -24.71 16.61
C ARG A 571 -1.70 -23.35 17.19
N LEU A 572 -2.01 -23.34 18.49
CA LEU A 572 -1.93 -22.12 19.28
C LEU A 572 -0.47 -21.94 19.72
N HIS A 573 0.10 -20.76 19.51
CA HIS A 573 1.41 -20.37 20.01
C HIS A 573 1.27 -19.22 21.02
N PRO A 574 1.16 -19.52 22.32
CA PRO A 574 1.13 -18.49 23.36
C PRO A 574 2.56 -18.03 23.66
N HIS A 575 3.14 -17.26 22.74
CA HIS A 575 4.56 -16.85 22.75
C HIS A 575 4.92 -16.11 24.04
N VAL A 576 4.09 -15.13 24.46
CA VAL A 576 4.13 -14.50 25.78
C VAL A 576 2.71 -14.32 26.25
N TRP A 577 2.31 -15.14 27.23
CA TRP A 577 0.95 -15.13 27.77
C TRP A 577 0.95 -14.61 29.20
N PHE A 578 0.28 -13.52 29.43
CA PHE A 578 0.13 -12.92 30.74
C PHE A 578 -1.00 -13.58 31.54
N GLN A 579 -0.75 -13.88 32.82
CA GLN A 579 -1.72 -14.60 33.66
C GLN A 579 -3.06 -13.88 33.81
N ARG A 580 -3.07 -12.55 33.76
CA ARG A 580 -4.24 -11.69 33.90
C ARG A 580 -4.59 -10.94 32.63
N SER A 581 -4.18 -11.45 31.49
CA SER A 581 -4.44 -10.84 30.17
C SER A 581 -5.92 -10.74 29.81
N LYS A 582 -6.80 -11.51 30.47
CA LYS A 582 -8.20 -11.69 30.09
C LYS A 582 -8.38 -12.35 28.70
N ASP A 583 -7.34 -12.99 28.20
CA ASP A 583 -7.43 -13.78 26.97
C ASP A 583 -8.31 -15.01 27.17
N GLN A 584 -9.09 -15.36 26.15
CA GLN A 584 -9.94 -16.54 26.14
C GLN A 584 -9.77 -17.29 24.82
N VAL A 585 -9.36 -18.54 24.88
CA VAL A 585 -9.22 -19.41 23.72
C VAL A 585 -10.08 -20.65 23.97
N THR A 586 -11.26 -20.70 23.36
CA THR A 586 -12.29 -21.72 23.69
C THR A 586 -12.96 -22.26 22.43
N GLY A 587 -13.27 -23.56 22.41
CA GLY A 587 -14.02 -24.17 21.29
C GLY A 587 -13.30 -24.12 19.94
N ASN A 588 -11.98 -24.02 19.92
CA ASN A 588 -11.17 -24.10 18.71
C ASN A 588 -10.67 -25.54 18.49
N ILE A 589 -10.33 -25.85 17.26
CA ILE A 589 -9.66 -27.10 16.88
C ILE A 589 -8.27 -26.75 16.37
N PHE A 590 -7.23 -27.08 17.14
CA PHE A 590 -5.84 -27.04 16.73
C PHE A 590 -5.34 -28.48 16.64
N ALA A 591 -4.93 -28.92 15.44
CA ALA A 591 -4.51 -30.31 15.23
C ALA A 591 -3.08 -30.59 15.69
N GLU A 592 -2.24 -29.56 15.78
CA GLU A 592 -0.89 -29.67 16.31
C GLU A 592 -0.82 -29.31 17.80
N ALA A 593 0.14 -29.91 18.50
CA ALA A 593 0.40 -29.60 19.90
C ALA A 593 0.83 -28.13 20.07
N HIS A 594 0.34 -27.51 21.15
CA HIS A 594 0.77 -26.16 21.50
C HIS A 594 2.27 -26.16 21.84
N ALA A 595 2.99 -25.19 21.32
CA ALA A 595 4.35 -24.93 21.82
C ALA A 595 4.23 -24.27 23.21
N PRO A 596 4.95 -24.76 24.23
CA PRO A 596 4.98 -24.11 25.54
C PRO A 596 5.73 -22.78 25.48
#